data_b1d6e93ec3d0a4ef5574c2fea89ee67b
#
_entry.id   b1d6e93ec3d0a4ef5574c2fea89ee67b
#
_cell.length_a   1.000
_cell.length_b   1.000
_cell.length_c   1.000
_cell.angle_alpha   90.00
_cell.angle_beta   90.00
_cell.angle_gamma   90.00
#
_symmetry.space_group_name_H-M   'P 1'
#
loop_
_entity.id
_entity.type
_entity.pdbx_description
1 polymer ?
#
loop_
_entity_poly.entity_id
_entity_poly.type
_entity_poly.pdbx_seq_one_letter_code
_entity_poly.pdbx_strand_id
1 'polypeptide(L)'
;MDHTPAVRRPVSRRRLLTGAAGVAAAGTFAGALAAPLPASAARDGHGLRIVDRNENGGRLQYYRFATDAIGWDPAVNVLLPDGYHTSGKRYPVLYLLHGGAGDFRQFHMHDNIINLTAGREIIIVMPDAATGWYCNPVSSNTGPRNWETFHMAQLLPWIDANFRTFAEYNGRAVAGFSMGGFGALKYTAKYYGHFCSVSSHSGPASLRRDFGTVVHWANVSSAAVELGGGTVYGAPLWDEARVTADNPMQRLESYRHKRIFLAAGTSPDPWNWLDIANETQVLAGQREFRAALGRAGIPHEWRELPGGHFFRHDIFVQDLNGMLGRLRRAG
;
A
#
# COMPACT_ATOMS: atom_id res chain seq x y z
N MET A 1 24.80 54.99 41.01
CA MET A 1 24.27 55.61 39.80
C MET A 1 23.24 54.60 39.28
N ASP A 2 22.08 54.54 39.80
CA ASP A 2 20.92 55.35 39.54
C ASP A 2 20.48 55.26 38.08
N HIS A 3 19.42 54.51 37.79
CA HIS A 3 18.10 55.01 37.51
C HIS A 3 17.04 53.92 37.29
N THR A 4 15.98 54.17 37.94
CA THR A 4 14.72 53.46 38.17
C THR A 4 13.78 53.43 36.93
N PRO A 5 12.69 52.62 36.96
CA PRO A 5 11.87 52.28 35.78
C PRO A 5 10.66 53.17 35.56
N ALA A 6 10.13 53.21 34.34
CA ALA A 6 8.96 53.95 33.96
C ALA A 6 7.68 53.08 33.94
N VAL A 7 6.64 53.67 34.51
CA VAL A 7 5.31 53.17 34.87
C VAL A 7 4.39 53.05 33.67
N ARG A 8 3.62 51.95 33.60
CA ARG A 8 2.44 51.75 32.70
C ARG A 8 1.21 52.53 33.25
N ARG A 9 0.42 53.06 32.37
CA ARG A 9 -0.98 53.44 32.64
C ARG A 9 -1.97 52.78 31.65
N PRO A 10 -3.16 52.38 32.11
CA PRO A 10 -4.15 51.65 31.29
C PRO A 10 -5.14 52.64 30.63
N VAL A 11 -5.71 52.25 29.47
CA VAL A 11 -6.82 52.98 28.82
C VAL A 11 -8.09 52.12 28.80
N SER A 12 -9.16 52.76 29.24
CA SER A 12 -10.48 52.24 29.58
C SER A 12 -11.38 51.92 28.38
N ARG A 13 -12.28 50.94 28.64
CA ARG A 13 -13.46 50.65 27.81
C ARG A 13 -14.45 51.82 27.77
N ARG A 14 -15.04 52.08 26.60
CA ARG A 14 -16.35 52.69 26.49
C ARG A 14 -17.19 52.02 25.42
N ARG A 15 -18.36 51.52 25.85
CA ARG A 15 -19.49 51.04 25.04
C ARG A 15 -20.15 52.20 24.32
N LEU A 16 -20.71 51.92 23.15
CA LEU A 16 -21.90 52.61 22.64
C LEU A 16 -22.78 51.63 21.86
N LEU A 17 -23.99 51.46 22.37
CA LEU A 17 -25.17 50.84 21.75
C LEU A 17 -25.95 51.93 21.01
N THR A 18 -26.52 51.59 19.86
CA THR A 18 -27.80 52.04 19.25
C THR A 18 -27.72 51.71 17.77
N GLY A 19 -28.69 51.19 17.04
CA GLY A 19 -30.11 51.01 17.19
C GLY A 19 -30.61 50.23 15.99
N ALA A 20 -31.72 49.55 16.12
CA ALA A 20 -32.38 48.70 15.15
C ALA A 20 -33.09 49.50 14.05
N ALA A 21 -33.06 48.96 12.82
CA ALA A 21 -34.14 49.14 11.84
C ALA A 21 -34.17 47.92 10.91
N GLY A 22 -35.24 47.14 10.97
CA GLY A 22 -35.45 45.99 10.10
C GLY A 22 -35.90 46.37 8.70
N VAL A 23 -35.38 45.66 7.72
CA VAL A 23 -35.97 45.49 6.41
C VAL A 23 -35.97 44.01 6.08
N ALA A 24 -37.15 43.41 6.04
CA ALA A 24 -37.34 42.05 5.54
C ALA A 24 -37.21 42.08 4.01
N ALA A 25 -36.13 41.57 3.49
CA ALA A 25 -35.99 41.23 2.09
C ALA A 25 -36.07 39.70 1.96
N ALA A 26 -37.15 39.18 1.37
CA ALA A 26 -37.28 37.81 0.96
C ALA A 26 -36.27 37.55 -0.20
N GLY A 27 -35.10 37.06 0.17
CA GLY A 27 -34.07 36.59 -0.76
C GLY A 27 -34.22 35.11 -0.99
N THR A 28 -34.58 34.74 -2.20
CA THR A 28 -34.49 33.36 -2.73
C THR A 28 -33.09 32.80 -2.48
N PHE A 29 -33.01 31.79 -1.60
CA PHE A 29 -31.79 31.00 -1.43
C PHE A 29 -31.56 30.16 -2.73
N ALA A 30 -30.90 30.73 -3.72
CA ALA A 30 -30.22 29.96 -4.72
C ALA A 30 -29.01 29.30 -4.00
N GLY A 31 -29.12 28.00 -3.73
CA GLY A 31 -28.03 27.23 -3.16
C GLY A 31 -26.81 27.34 -4.09
N ALA A 32 -25.87 28.20 -3.74
CA ALA A 32 -24.56 28.18 -4.35
C ALA A 32 -23.95 26.80 -4.02
N LEU A 33 -23.90 25.92 -5.01
CA LEU A 33 -23.05 24.73 -4.96
C LEU A 33 -21.64 25.25 -4.71
N ALA A 34 -21.15 25.06 -3.48
CA ALA A 34 -19.78 25.42 -3.13
C ALA A 34 -18.87 24.67 -4.10
N ALA A 35 -18.11 25.40 -4.91
CA ALA A 35 -17.10 24.82 -5.77
C ALA A 35 -16.18 23.96 -4.89
N PRO A 36 -15.84 22.73 -5.29
CA PRO A 36 -14.92 21.89 -4.54
C PRO A 36 -13.60 22.65 -4.38
N LEU A 37 -13.14 22.75 -3.14
CA LEU A 37 -11.83 23.34 -2.86
C LEU A 37 -10.78 22.55 -3.64
N PRO A 38 -9.83 23.23 -4.32
CA PRO A 38 -8.74 22.52 -4.99
C PRO A 38 -8.03 21.61 -3.99
N ALA A 39 -7.71 20.39 -4.40
CA ALA A 39 -6.91 19.49 -3.58
C ALA A 39 -5.62 20.23 -3.20
N SER A 40 -5.38 20.43 -1.90
CA SER A 40 -4.13 21.06 -1.47
C SER A 40 -2.97 20.15 -1.85
N ALA A 41 -1.83 20.74 -2.25
CA ALA A 41 -0.61 19.98 -2.53
C ALA A 41 -0.24 19.10 -1.32
N ALA A 42 0.26 17.89 -1.59
CA ALA A 42 0.67 16.96 -0.56
C ALA A 42 1.79 17.56 0.31
N ARG A 43 1.78 17.21 1.61
CA ARG A 43 2.67 17.75 2.64
C ARG A 43 3.51 16.66 3.26
N ASP A 44 4.64 17.06 3.81
CA ASP A 44 5.48 16.22 4.66
C ASP A 44 4.71 15.70 5.88
N GLY A 45 5.14 14.57 6.42
CA GLY A 45 4.56 14.00 7.64
C GLY A 45 4.90 12.52 7.82
N HIS A 46 4.63 11.99 8.98
CA HIS A 46 4.84 10.58 9.32
C HIS A 46 6.27 10.07 9.07
N GLY A 47 7.28 10.93 9.26
CA GLY A 47 8.68 10.58 8.98
C GLY A 47 9.07 10.61 7.50
N LEU A 48 8.19 11.12 6.62
CA LEU A 48 8.43 11.31 5.19
C LEU A 48 8.56 12.80 4.88
N ARG A 49 9.65 13.19 4.22
CA ARG A 49 9.87 14.51 3.65
C ARG A 49 9.90 14.38 2.13
N ILE A 50 9.02 15.07 1.45
CA ILE A 50 8.96 15.09 -0.02
C ILE A 50 10.21 15.77 -0.56
N VAL A 51 10.98 15.05 -1.38
CA VAL A 51 12.18 15.59 -2.05
C VAL A 51 11.97 15.81 -3.54
N ASP A 52 10.97 15.10 -4.12
CA ASP A 52 10.56 15.28 -5.50
C ASP A 52 9.10 14.86 -5.66
N ARG A 53 8.36 15.50 -6.57
CA ARG A 53 6.95 15.15 -6.85
C ARG A 53 6.51 15.61 -8.22
N ASN A 54 5.49 14.93 -8.75
CA ASN A 54 4.75 15.37 -9.92
C ASN A 54 3.24 15.29 -9.63
N GLU A 55 2.61 16.44 -9.44
CA GLU A 55 1.18 16.64 -9.18
C GLU A 55 0.54 17.47 -10.29
N ASN A 56 0.75 17.12 -11.56
CA ASN A 56 0.37 17.90 -12.74
C ASN A 56 -1.15 17.90 -13.08
N GLY A 57 -2.01 17.49 -12.13
CA GLY A 57 -3.47 17.45 -12.31
C GLY A 57 -3.98 16.19 -13.04
N GLY A 58 -3.09 15.32 -13.52
CA GLY A 58 -3.43 14.02 -14.08
C GLY A 58 -3.81 13.00 -13.00
N ARG A 59 -4.27 11.82 -13.44
CA ARG A 59 -4.58 10.72 -12.52
C ARG A 59 -3.34 10.17 -11.83
N LEU A 60 -2.21 10.05 -12.54
CA LEU A 60 -0.97 9.50 -11.99
C LEU A 60 -0.17 10.60 -11.32
N GLN A 61 0.01 10.48 -10.02
CA GLN A 61 0.84 11.33 -9.18
C GLN A 61 2.12 10.57 -8.81
N TYR A 62 3.22 11.28 -8.65
CA TYR A 62 4.51 10.73 -8.26
C TYR A 62 5.07 11.47 -7.06
N TYR A 63 5.65 10.71 -6.13
CA TYR A 63 6.34 11.25 -4.94
C TYR A 63 7.63 10.49 -4.69
N ARG A 64 8.67 11.20 -4.27
CA ARG A 64 9.91 10.64 -3.76
C ARG A 64 10.19 11.26 -2.40
N PHE A 65 10.64 10.43 -1.46
CA PHE A 65 10.75 10.82 -0.06
C PHE A 65 12.15 10.63 0.49
N ALA A 66 12.64 11.60 1.29
CA ALA A 66 13.68 11.31 2.27
C ALA A 66 13.04 10.73 3.52
N THR A 67 13.64 9.66 4.06
CA THR A 67 13.20 8.93 5.26
C THR A 67 14.37 8.24 5.94
N ASP A 68 14.29 8.05 7.26
CA ASP A 68 15.29 7.28 8.02
C ASP A 68 15.11 5.76 7.86
N ALA A 69 13.96 5.31 7.31
CA ALA A 69 13.69 3.89 7.12
C ALA A 69 14.50 3.28 5.97
N ILE A 70 14.82 4.06 4.93
CA ILE A 70 15.50 3.62 3.71
C ILE A 70 16.70 4.54 3.46
N GLY A 71 17.86 3.99 3.17
CA GLY A 71 19.12 4.73 3.00
C GLY A 71 19.26 5.46 1.65
N TRP A 72 18.21 5.52 0.86
CA TRP A 72 18.05 6.42 -0.30
C TRP A 72 16.62 6.98 -0.30
N ASP A 73 16.25 7.78 -1.31
CA ASP A 73 14.92 8.37 -1.43
C ASP A 73 13.97 7.43 -2.17
N PRO A 74 13.14 6.61 -1.48
CA PRO A 74 12.18 5.72 -2.12
C PRO A 74 11.06 6.49 -2.82
N ALA A 75 10.53 5.93 -3.90
CA ALA A 75 9.47 6.54 -4.68
C ALA A 75 8.14 5.80 -4.57
N VAL A 76 7.06 6.51 -4.85
CA VAL A 76 5.69 6.01 -4.83
C VAL A 76 4.90 6.65 -5.96
N ASN A 77 4.17 5.85 -6.72
CA ASN A 77 3.12 6.33 -7.59
C ASN A 77 1.75 6.21 -6.92
N VAL A 78 0.94 7.24 -7.04
CA VAL A 78 -0.45 7.26 -6.58
C VAL A 78 -1.35 7.51 -7.77
N LEU A 79 -2.16 6.54 -8.13
CA LEU A 79 -3.13 6.66 -9.22
C LEU A 79 -4.50 7.03 -8.64
N LEU A 80 -4.97 8.21 -9.00
CA LEU A 80 -6.23 8.77 -8.56
C LEU A 80 -7.39 8.29 -9.46
N PRO A 81 -8.62 8.17 -8.93
CA PRO A 81 -9.78 7.90 -9.74
C PRO A 81 -10.13 9.07 -10.66
N ASP A 82 -10.88 8.77 -11.72
CA ASP A 82 -11.41 9.81 -12.60
C ASP A 82 -12.26 10.80 -11.80
N GLY A 83 -12.12 12.10 -12.09
CA GLY A 83 -12.85 13.15 -11.38
C GLY A 83 -12.37 13.43 -9.94
N TYR A 84 -11.26 12.86 -9.49
CA TYR A 84 -10.75 13.13 -8.14
C TYR A 84 -10.61 14.61 -7.85
N HIS A 85 -10.02 15.39 -8.75
CA HIS A 85 -9.77 16.84 -8.54
C HIS A 85 -11.03 17.70 -8.56
N THR A 86 -12.14 17.20 -9.11
CA THR A 86 -13.41 17.94 -9.25
C THR A 86 -14.50 17.47 -8.29
N SER A 87 -14.27 16.39 -7.56
CA SER A 87 -15.24 15.86 -6.57
C SER A 87 -14.76 16.08 -5.14
N GLY A 88 -15.70 16.16 -4.19
CA GLY A 88 -15.41 16.16 -2.76
C GLY A 88 -15.39 14.77 -2.12
N LYS A 89 -15.57 13.71 -2.91
CA LYS A 89 -15.68 12.34 -2.42
C LYS A 89 -14.42 11.84 -1.70
N ARG A 90 -14.63 10.91 -0.77
CA ARG A 90 -13.60 10.02 -0.24
C ARG A 90 -13.63 8.69 -0.98
N TYR A 91 -12.49 8.03 -1.05
CA TYR A 91 -12.30 6.83 -1.85
C TYR A 91 -11.66 5.70 -1.05
N PRO A 92 -11.97 4.44 -1.36
CA PRO A 92 -11.16 3.32 -0.90
C PRO A 92 -9.77 3.36 -1.53
N VAL A 93 -8.83 2.64 -0.91
CA VAL A 93 -7.43 2.57 -1.34
C VAL A 93 -7.02 1.13 -1.58
N LEU A 94 -6.39 0.87 -2.71
CA LEU A 94 -5.64 -0.35 -3.00
C LEU A 94 -4.13 -0.06 -2.91
N TYR A 95 -3.42 -0.76 -2.04
CA TYR A 95 -1.97 -0.83 -2.06
C TYR A 95 -1.57 -1.97 -2.99
N LEU A 96 -0.94 -1.64 -4.14
CA LEU A 96 -0.58 -2.59 -5.19
C LEU A 96 0.93 -2.77 -5.23
N LEU A 97 1.40 -3.95 -4.83
CA LEU A 97 2.79 -4.27 -4.51
C LEU A 97 3.48 -4.99 -5.68
N HIS A 98 4.61 -4.46 -6.14
CA HIS A 98 5.35 -4.98 -7.31
C HIS A 98 6.12 -6.28 -7.01
N GLY A 99 6.54 -6.98 -8.07
CA GLY A 99 7.39 -8.17 -8.00
C GLY A 99 8.87 -7.86 -7.78
N GLY A 100 9.69 -8.88 -7.52
CA GLY A 100 11.11 -8.71 -7.17
C GLY A 100 12.00 -8.10 -8.26
N ALA A 101 11.57 -8.12 -9.52
CA ALA A 101 12.27 -7.48 -10.64
C ALA A 101 11.67 -6.10 -11.01
N GLY A 102 10.66 -5.66 -10.29
CA GLY A 102 9.97 -4.39 -10.54
C GLY A 102 10.35 -3.30 -9.55
N ASP A 103 9.68 -2.17 -9.70
CA ASP A 103 9.70 -1.03 -8.78
C ASP A 103 8.32 -0.34 -8.78
N PHE A 104 8.20 0.82 -8.16
CA PHE A 104 6.97 1.62 -8.10
C PHE A 104 6.34 1.92 -9.48
N ARG A 105 7.09 1.73 -10.58
CA ARG A 105 6.65 2.01 -11.97
C ARG A 105 6.08 0.77 -12.66
N GLN A 106 6.30 -0.44 -12.14
CA GLN A 106 5.93 -1.68 -12.82
C GLN A 106 4.52 -1.61 -13.43
N PHE A 107 3.52 -1.33 -12.62
CA PHE A 107 2.12 -1.46 -13.03
C PHE A 107 1.68 -0.39 -14.04
N HIS A 108 2.26 0.81 -14.00
CA HIS A 108 1.89 1.83 -14.99
C HIS A 108 2.70 1.73 -16.30
N MET A 109 3.95 1.26 -16.23
CA MET A 109 4.80 1.14 -17.42
C MET A 109 4.60 -0.19 -18.18
N HIS A 110 4.33 -1.27 -17.46
CA HIS A 110 4.30 -2.62 -18.06
C HIS A 110 2.91 -3.24 -18.04
N ASP A 111 2.07 -2.91 -17.05
CA ASP A 111 0.80 -3.59 -16.80
C ASP A 111 -0.43 -2.73 -17.12
N ASN A 112 -0.25 -1.56 -17.76
CA ASN A 112 -1.34 -0.70 -18.24
C ASN A 112 -2.39 -0.34 -17.18
N ILE A 113 -1.99 -0.24 -15.90
CA ILE A 113 -2.89 -0.05 -14.76
C ILE A 113 -3.82 1.16 -14.92
N ILE A 114 -3.35 2.23 -15.56
CA ILE A 114 -4.13 3.45 -15.78
C ILE A 114 -5.42 3.14 -16.57
N ASN A 115 -5.33 2.36 -17.63
CA ASN A 115 -6.48 1.98 -18.44
C ASN A 115 -7.31 0.87 -17.79
N LEU A 116 -6.66 -0.12 -17.16
CA LEU A 116 -7.36 -1.21 -16.45
C LEU A 116 -8.26 -0.70 -15.31
N THR A 117 -7.97 0.50 -14.79
CA THR A 117 -8.70 1.11 -13.68
C THR A 117 -9.51 2.35 -14.07
N ALA A 118 -9.62 2.64 -15.36
CA ALA A 118 -10.47 3.73 -15.85
C ALA A 118 -11.93 3.53 -15.39
N GLY A 119 -12.58 4.61 -14.94
CA GLY A 119 -13.94 4.59 -14.41
C GLY A 119 -14.09 3.91 -13.04
N ARG A 120 -13.00 3.48 -12.37
CA ARG A 120 -13.06 2.87 -11.03
C ARG A 120 -12.87 3.91 -9.94
N GLU A 121 -13.75 3.93 -8.96
CA GLU A 121 -13.72 4.86 -7.83
C GLU A 121 -12.79 4.33 -6.71
N ILE A 122 -11.49 4.26 -6.97
CA ILE A 122 -10.47 3.77 -6.05
C ILE A 122 -9.15 4.53 -6.26
N ILE A 123 -8.44 4.82 -5.18
CA ILE A 123 -7.06 5.29 -5.20
C ILE A 123 -6.14 4.06 -5.21
N ILE A 124 -5.11 4.04 -6.07
CA ILE A 124 -4.14 2.95 -6.10
C ILE A 124 -2.77 3.50 -5.73
N VAL A 125 -2.16 2.93 -4.70
CA VAL A 125 -0.84 3.29 -4.20
C VAL A 125 0.14 2.20 -4.63
N MET A 126 1.14 2.56 -5.41
CA MET A 126 2.17 1.67 -5.95
C MET A 126 3.53 2.09 -5.38
N PRO A 127 3.92 1.56 -4.22
CA PRO A 127 5.17 1.91 -3.57
C PRO A 127 6.35 1.12 -4.14
N ASP A 128 7.55 1.69 -4.01
CA ASP A 128 8.81 0.96 -4.18
C ASP A 128 9.05 0.03 -2.98
N ALA A 129 9.71 -1.09 -3.23
CA ALA A 129 10.19 -2.05 -2.24
C ALA A 129 11.53 -2.68 -2.66
N ALA A 130 12.12 -2.22 -3.75
CA ALA A 130 13.30 -2.83 -4.38
C ALA A 130 13.22 -4.37 -4.41
N THR A 131 14.23 -5.09 -3.93
CA THR A 131 14.20 -6.55 -3.71
C THR A 131 14.08 -6.92 -2.23
N GLY A 132 13.55 -6.01 -1.41
CA GLY A 132 13.51 -6.13 0.06
C GLY A 132 12.40 -6.99 0.63
N TRP A 133 11.63 -7.70 -0.20
CA TRP A 133 10.58 -8.64 0.22
C TRP A 133 9.54 -8.04 1.15
N TYR A 134 9.36 -6.71 1.09
CA TYR A 134 8.43 -5.99 1.97
C TYR A 134 8.75 -6.17 3.46
N CYS A 135 10.03 -6.38 3.79
CA CYS A 135 10.52 -6.69 5.13
C CYS A 135 11.45 -5.61 5.66
N ASN A 136 11.63 -5.60 6.97
CA ASN A 136 12.79 -5.00 7.59
C ASN A 136 13.85 -6.11 7.68
N PRO A 137 15.01 -6.01 7.04
CA PRO A 137 15.98 -7.11 7.02
C PRO A 137 16.63 -7.34 8.38
N VAL A 138 17.14 -8.54 8.61
CA VAL A 138 17.98 -8.86 9.79
C VAL A 138 19.29 -8.09 9.73
N SER A 139 19.87 -7.98 8.54
CA SER A 139 21.11 -7.22 8.33
C SER A 139 21.16 -6.57 6.94
N SER A 140 21.82 -5.41 6.88
CA SER A 140 22.12 -4.69 5.65
C SER A 140 23.49 -4.02 5.78
N ASN A 141 24.36 -4.19 4.79
CA ASN A 141 25.67 -3.54 4.73
C ASN A 141 25.64 -2.25 3.89
N THR A 142 24.48 -1.87 3.39
CA THR A 142 24.28 -0.69 2.52
C THR A 142 23.42 0.40 3.17
N GLY A 143 23.25 0.37 4.50
CA GLY A 143 22.39 1.28 5.26
C GLY A 143 20.97 0.75 5.47
N PRO A 144 20.06 1.56 6.00
CA PRO A 144 18.69 1.16 6.32
C PRO A 144 17.93 0.68 5.09
N ARG A 145 17.17 -0.41 5.23
CA ARG A 145 16.33 -1.03 4.20
C ARG A 145 15.01 -1.53 4.83
N ASN A 146 14.43 -0.72 5.70
CA ASN A 146 13.28 -1.08 6.52
C ASN A 146 11.97 -0.85 5.75
N TRP A 147 11.74 -1.65 4.69
CA TRP A 147 10.59 -1.51 3.80
C TRP A 147 9.25 -1.67 4.50
N GLU A 148 9.16 -2.59 5.46
CA GLU A 148 7.92 -2.74 6.25
C GLU A 148 7.62 -1.48 7.06
N THR A 149 8.63 -0.88 7.69
CA THR A 149 8.50 0.39 8.41
C THR A 149 8.08 1.52 7.47
N PHE A 150 8.74 1.63 6.32
CA PHE A 150 8.39 2.62 5.30
C PHE A 150 6.94 2.49 4.86
N HIS A 151 6.47 1.28 4.52
CA HIS A 151 5.11 1.08 4.03
C HIS A 151 4.05 1.26 5.11
N MET A 152 4.22 0.59 6.24
CA MET A 152 3.14 0.45 7.22
C MET A 152 3.12 1.55 8.28
N ALA A 153 4.30 2.04 8.70
CA ALA A 153 4.38 3.06 9.74
C ALA A 153 4.47 4.49 9.18
N GLN A 154 4.92 4.66 7.94
CA GLN A 154 5.13 5.98 7.34
C GLN A 154 4.20 6.23 6.16
N LEU A 155 4.25 5.43 5.10
CA LEU A 155 3.52 5.69 3.86
C LEU A 155 2.00 5.55 4.04
N LEU A 156 1.51 4.50 4.68
CA LEU A 156 0.08 4.29 4.85
C LEU A 156 -0.60 5.48 5.56
N PRO A 157 -0.14 5.94 6.74
CA PRO A 157 -0.72 7.13 7.38
C PRO A 157 -0.44 8.42 6.59
N TRP A 158 0.66 8.52 5.85
CA TRP A 158 0.92 9.66 4.98
C TRP A 158 -0.10 9.74 3.83
N ILE A 159 -0.46 8.63 3.21
CA ILE A 159 -1.52 8.56 2.19
C ILE A 159 -2.85 9.04 2.77
N ASP A 160 -3.22 8.57 3.97
CA ASP A 160 -4.48 8.97 4.61
C ASP A 160 -4.50 10.46 4.99
N ALA A 161 -3.36 11.04 5.33
CA ALA A 161 -3.24 12.46 5.66
C ALA A 161 -3.28 13.38 4.44
N ASN A 162 -2.86 12.89 3.26
CA ASN A 162 -2.68 13.71 2.06
C ASN A 162 -3.75 13.47 0.98
N PHE A 163 -4.48 12.35 1.03
CA PHE A 163 -5.52 12.02 0.05
C PHE A 163 -6.88 11.81 0.72
N ARG A 164 -7.95 11.99 -0.03
CA ARG A 164 -9.31 11.76 0.44
C ARG A 164 -9.63 10.27 0.49
N THR A 165 -9.04 9.58 1.44
CA THR A 165 -9.20 8.14 1.67
C THR A 165 -10.28 7.85 2.72
N PHE A 166 -10.79 6.61 2.73
CA PHE A 166 -11.40 6.04 3.93
C PHE A 166 -10.30 5.40 4.77
N ALA A 167 -9.79 6.16 5.77
CA ALA A 167 -8.70 5.77 6.65
C ALA A 167 -9.11 4.70 7.68
N GLU A 168 -9.77 3.63 7.24
CA GLU A 168 -10.34 2.58 8.08
C GLU A 168 -10.22 1.20 7.43
N TYR A 169 -10.48 0.14 8.20
CA TYR A 169 -10.41 -1.25 7.75
C TYR A 169 -11.16 -1.50 6.43
N ASN A 170 -12.43 -1.05 6.35
CA ASN A 170 -13.27 -1.24 5.16
C ASN A 170 -12.86 -0.36 3.98
N GLY A 171 -11.99 0.61 4.20
CA GLY A 171 -11.47 1.52 3.18
C GLY A 171 -10.24 1.01 2.47
N ARG A 172 -9.62 -0.10 2.91
CA ARG A 172 -8.31 -0.51 2.38
C ARG A 172 -8.28 -1.96 1.91
N ALA A 173 -7.65 -2.15 0.76
CA ALA A 173 -7.24 -3.44 0.21
C ALA A 173 -5.73 -3.45 -0.04
N VAL A 174 -5.14 -4.62 -0.09
CA VAL A 174 -3.76 -4.84 -0.53
C VAL A 174 -3.72 -5.98 -1.53
N ALA A 175 -2.99 -5.78 -2.62
CA ALA A 175 -2.76 -6.80 -3.64
C ALA A 175 -1.30 -6.73 -4.08
N GLY A 176 -0.80 -7.79 -4.69
CA GLY A 176 0.53 -7.75 -5.28
C GLY A 176 0.82 -8.95 -6.16
N PHE A 177 1.90 -8.81 -6.92
CA PHE A 177 2.42 -9.84 -7.81
C PHE A 177 3.73 -10.39 -7.27
N SER A 178 3.92 -11.72 -7.35
CA SER A 178 5.18 -12.37 -6.98
C SER A 178 5.63 -12.01 -5.56
N MET A 179 6.80 -11.42 -5.38
CA MET A 179 7.28 -10.85 -4.12
C MET A 179 6.21 -9.94 -3.47
N GLY A 180 5.50 -9.12 -4.26
CA GLY A 180 4.41 -8.27 -3.79
C GLY A 180 3.18 -9.06 -3.35
N GLY A 181 2.90 -10.20 -3.96
CA GLY A 181 1.85 -11.12 -3.53
C GLY A 181 2.13 -11.73 -2.15
N PHE A 182 3.39 -12.08 -1.87
CA PHE A 182 3.84 -12.42 -0.53
C PHE A 182 3.70 -11.24 0.44
N GLY A 183 4.16 -10.04 0.04
CA GLY A 183 4.03 -8.81 0.83
C GLY A 183 2.57 -8.52 1.22
N ALA A 184 1.63 -8.68 0.28
CA ALA A 184 0.20 -8.49 0.52
C ALA A 184 -0.34 -9.48 1.57
N LEU A 185 -0.02 -10.76 1.44
CA LEU A 185 -0.39 -11.78 2.43
C LEU A 185 0.24 -11.47 3.79
N LYS A 186 1.54 -11.23 3.85
CA LYS A 186 2.27 -10.90 5.08
C LYS A 186 1.67 -9.68 5.78
N TYR A 187 1.45 -8.56 5.07
CA TYR A 187 0.90 -7.34 5.68
C TYR A 187 -0.52 -7.57 6.20
N THR A 188 -1.33 -8.31 5.47
CA THR A 188 -2.68 -8.66 5.92
C THR A 188 -2.67 -9.48 7.20
N ALA A 189 -1.75 -10.43 7.32
CA ALA A 189 -1.63 -11.27 8.50
C ALA A 189 -1.07 -10.52 9.71
N LYS A 190 -0.06 -9.72 9.49
CA LYS A 190 0.68 -9.01 10.55
C LYS A 190 -0.08 -7.77 11.05
N TYR A 191 -0.74 -7.06 10.15
CA TYR A 191 -1.51 -5.83 10.40
C TYR A 191 -3.01 -6.08 10.18
N TYR A 192 -3.56 -7.08 10.87
CA TYR A 192 -4.89 -7.64 10.61
C TYR A 192 -6.04 -6.61 10.62
N GLY A 193 -5.90 -5.50 11.32
CA GLY A 193 -6.89 -4.41 11.38
C GLY A 193 -6.82 -3.38 10.24
N HIS A 194 -5.88 -3.51 9.27
CA HIS A 194 -5.65 -2.49 8.27
C HIS A 194 -6.37 -2.75 6.94
N PHE A 195 -6.54 -4.01 6.53
CA PHE A 195 -7.05 -4.38 5.21
C PHE A 195 -8.23 -5.33 5.30
N CYS A 196 -9.34 -5.03 4.61
CA CYS A 196 -10.51 -5.90 4.53
C CYS A 196 -10.47 -6.86 3.32
N SER A 197 -9.55 -6.63 2.38
CA SER A 197 -9.35 -7.48 1.20
C SER A 197 -7.86 -7.65 0.93
N VAL A 198 -7.46 -8.88 0.58
CA VAL A 198 -6.11 -9.24 0.17
C VAL A 198 -6.14 -10.07 -1.10
N SER A 199 -5.19 -9.78 -2.01
CA SER A 199 -5.01 -10.56 -3.24
C SER A 199 -3.54 -10.87 -3.47
N SER A 200 -3.25 -12.14 -3.79
CA SER A 200 -1.92 -12.61 -4.13
C SER A 200 -1.91 -13.24 -5.52
N HIS A 201 -1.33 -12.50 -6.47
CA HIS A 201 -1.11 -12.96 -7.83
C HIS A 201 0.29 -13.57 -7.93
N SER A 202 0.38 -14.87 -8.10
CA SER A 202 1.63 -15.64 -8.14
C SER A 202 2.61 -15.31 -6.99
N GLY A 203 2.09 -15.07 -5.78
CA GLY A 203 2.92 -14.75 -4.61
C GLY A 203 3.15 -15.95 -3.71
N PRO A 204 4.36 -16.16 -3.18
CA PRO A 204 4.62 -17.19 -2.18
C PRO A 204 3.71 -17.04 -0.95
N ALA A 205 3.14 -18.15 -0.47
CA ALA A 205 2.25 -18.15 0.68
C ALA A 205 2.82 -18.92 1.89
N SER A 206 4.00 -19.53 1.73
CA SER A 206 4.70 -20.24 2.80
C SER A 206 6.20 -19.96 2.76
N LEU A 207 6.76 -19.52 3.87
CA LEU A 207 8.20 -19.33 4.04
C LEU A 207 8.93 -20.63 4.39
N ARG A 208 8.22 -21.61 4.95
CA ARG A 208 8.83 -22.84 5.50
C ARG A 208 8.77 -24.04 4.57
N ARG A 209 8.03 -23.93 3.48
CA ARG A 209 7.91 -25.04 2.52
C ARG A 209 9.29 -25.40 1.94
N ASP A 210 9.50 -26.68 1.67
CA ASP A 210 10.71 -27.23 1.06
C ASP A 210 12.00 -26.70 1.74
N PHE A 211 12.07 -26.90 3.07
CA PHE A 211 13.20 -26.47 3.90
C PHE A 211 13.49 -24.96 3.80
N GLY A 212 12.45 -24.12 3.60
CA GLY A 212 12.61 -22.68 3.58
C GLY A 212 13.12 -22.14 2.25
N THR A 213 12.79 -22.76 1.14
CA THR A 213 13.19 -22.28 -0.21
C THR A 213 12.90 -20.80 -0.41
N VAL A 214 11.73 -20.31 0.01
CA VAL A 214 11.36 -18.89 -0.12
C VAL A 214 12.22 -18.00 0.79
N VAL A 215 12.59 -18.44 2.00
CA VAL A 215 13.52 -17.75 2.89
C VAL A 215 14.90 -17.60 2.25
N HIS A 216 15.42 -18.71 1.69
CA HIS A 216 16.72 -18.69 0.99
C HIS A 216 16.68 -17.80 -0.24
N TRP A 217 15.60 -17.87 -1.02
CA TRP A 217 15.41 -16.98 -2.18
C TRP A 217 15.40 -15.50 -1.77
N ALA A 218 14.63 -15.15 -0.72
CA ALA A 218 14.58 -13.79 -0.20
C ALA A 218 15.97 -13.29 0.24
N ASN A 219 16.72 -14.12 0.98
CA ASN A 219 18.06 -13.78 1.42
C ASN A 219 19.01 -13.57 0.23
N VAL A 220 19.06 -14.50 -0.72
CA VAL A 220 20.00 -14.42 -1.86
C VAL A 220 19.68 -13.27 -2.79
N SER A 221 18.41 -13.10 -3.19
CA SER A 221 18.01 -12.02 -4.09
C SER A 221 18.25 -10.63 -3.48
N SER A 222 17.90 -10.44 -2.22
CA SER A 222 18.13 -9.16 -1.54
C SER A 222 19.62 -8.92 -1.25
N ALA A 223 20.39 -9.95 -0.85
CA ALA A 223 21.82 -9.81 -0.59
C ALA A 223 22.58 -9.33 -1.82
N ALA A 224 22.27 -9.87 -3.00
CA ALA A 224 22.95 -9.55 -4.25
C ALA A 224 22.62 -8.13 -4.77
N VAL A 225 21.38 -7.68 -4.63
CA VAL A 225 20.90 -6.47 -5.29
C VAL A 225 20.85 -5.27 -4.34
N GLU A 226 20.53 -5.48 -3.07
CA GLU A 226 20.13 -4.40 -2.17
C GLU A 226 20.92 -4.35 -0.87
N LEU A 227 21.18 -5.51 -0.24
CA LEU A 227 21.68 -5.57 1.13
C LEU A 227 23.22 -5.64 1.24
N GLY A 228 23.94 -5.65 0.11
CA GLY A 228 25.41 -5.73 0.10
C GLY A 228 25.96 -6.94 0.87
N GLY A 229 25.31 -8.10 0.71
CA GLY A 229 25.61 -9.33 1.44
C GLY A 229 24.87 -9.50 2.78
N GLY A 230 24.03 -8.54 3.18
CA GLY A 230 23.09 -8.71 4.30
C GLY A 230 21.96 -9.69 3.97
N THR A 231 21.06 -9.91 4.93
CA THR A 231 19.99 -10.91 4.78
C THR A 231 18.66 -10.41 5.31
N VAL A 232 17.58 -10.80 4.64
CA VAL A 232 16.20 -10.51 5.07
C VAL A 232 15.86 -11.29 6.33
N TYR A 233 16.12 -12.59 6.35
CA TYR A 233 15.71 -13.51 7.40
C TYR A 233 16.84 -14.10 8.23
N GLY A 234 18.10 -13.72 8.00
CA GLY A 234 19.26 -14.28 8.68
C GLY A 234 19.94 -15.40 7.88
N ALA A 235 21.26 -15.55 8.06
CA ALA A 235 22.09 -16.62 7.51
C ALA A 235 23.33 -16.79 8.41
N PRO A 236 23.89 -18.03 8.57
CA PRO A 236 23.49 -19.29 7.93
C PRO A 236 22.20 -19.88 8.48
N LEU A 237 21.76 -19.47 9.67
CA LEU A 237 20.48 -19.85 10.25
C LEU A 237 19.53 -18.65 10.19
N TRP A 238 18.28 -18.89 9.84
CA TRP A 238 17.27 -17.83 9.83
C TRP A 238 16.79 -17.47 11.23
N ASP A 239 16.32 -16.25 11.40
CA ASP A 239 15.62 -15.78 12.59
C ASP A 239 14.21 -16.42 12.65
N GLU A 240 14.07 -17.43 13.50
CA GLU A 240 12.83 -18.19 13.68
C GLU A 240 11.64 -17.30 14.08
N ALA A 241 11.85 -16.33 14.93
CA ALA A 241 10.80 -15.44 15.39
C ALA A 241 10.29 -14.58 14.22
N ARG A 242 11.19 -14.06 13.40
CA ARG A 242 10.88 -13.26 12.22
C ARG A 242 10.18 -14.11 11.14
N VAL A 243 10.72 -15.28 10.80
CA VAL A 243 10.09 -16.18 9.82
C VAL A 243 8.68 -16.55 10.27
N THR A 244 8.48 -16.87 11.56
CA THR A 244 7.16 -17.16 12.13
C THR A 244 6.22 -15.95 12.04
N ALA A 245 6.72 -14.75 12.36
CA ALA A 245 5.91 -13.54 12.34
C ALA A 245 5.46 -13.16 10.92
N ASP A 246 6.29 -13.42 9.91
CA ASP A 246 6.08 -13.02 8.53
C ASP A 246 5.42 -14.11 7.66
N ASN A 247 5.36 -15.37 8.15
CA ASN A 247 4.84 -16.48 7.35
C ASN A 247 3.30 -16.51 7.33
N PRO A 248 2.65 -16.33 6.17
CA PRO A 248 1.20 -16.38 6.03
C PRO A 248 0.58 -17.66 6.58
N MET A 249 1.21 -18.81 6.34
CA MET A 249 0.74 -20.13 6.80
C MET A 249 0.61 -20.25 8.32
N GLN A 250 1.35 -19.47 9.10
CA GLN A 250 1.33 -19.52 10.55
C GLN A 250 0.35 -18.53 11.19
N ARG A 251 -0.37 -17.76 10.36
CA ARG A 251 -1.28 -16.70 10.83
C ARG A 251 -2.67 -16.79 10.19
N LEU A 252 -3.19 -17.99 9.99
CA LEU A 252 -4.47 -18.22 9.29
C LEU A 252 -5.64 -17.42 9.91
N GLU A 253 -5.71 -17.33 11.24
CA GLU A 253 -6.79 -16.61 11.93
C GLU A 253 -6.84 -15.11 11.56
N SER A 254 -5.72 -14.50 11.19
CA SER A 254 -5.66 -13.11 10.75
C SER A 254 -6.42 -12.84 9.45
N TYR A 255 -6.75 -13.89 8.70
CA TYR A 255 -7.50 -13.77 7.44
C TYR A 255 -9.02 -13.92 7.62
N ARG A 256 -9.51 -14.23 8.83
CA ARG A 256 -10.96 -14.28 9.08
C ARG A 256 -11.61 -12.94 8.78
N HIS A 257 -12.82 -13.00 8.22
CA HIS A 257 -13.63 -11.83 7.86
C HIS A 257 -13.05 -10.95 6.74
N LYS A 258 -12.02 -11.42 6.04
CA LYS A 258 -11.44 -10.73 4.89
C LYS A 258 -11.86 -11.39 3.58
N ARG A 259 -11.90 -10.60 2.50
CA ARG A 259 -11.88 -11.17 1.17
C ARG A 259 -10.46 -11.60 0.85
N ILE A 260 -10.28 -12.84 0.42
CA ILE A 260 -8.99 -13.42 0.06
C ILE A 260 -9.09 -13.89 -1.39
N PHE A 261 -8.19 -13.44 -2.24
CA PHE A 261 -8.05 -13.89 -3.61
C PHE A 261 -6.63 -14.41 -3.85
N LEU A 262 -6.55 -15.60 -4.41
CA LEU A 262 -5.28 -16.25 -4.72
C LEU A 262 -5.30 -16.69 -6.20
N ALA A 263 -4.21 -16.44 -6.92
CA ALA A 263 -4.05 -16.88 -8.30
C ALA A 263 -2.62 -17.33 -8.56
N ALA A 264 -2.45 -18.45 -9.28
CA ALA A 264 -1.15 -18.98 -9.70
C ALA A 264 -1.22 -19.63 -11.07
N GLY A 265 -0.09 -19.64 -11.79
CA GLY A 265 0.08 -20.33 -13.07
C GLY A 265 0.28 -21.83 -12.86
N THR A 266 -0.12 -22.63 -13.86
CA THR A 266 -0.03 -24.10 -13.82
C THR A 266 0.94 -24.69 -14.83
N SER A 267 1.41 -23.87 -15.78
CA SER A 267 2.26 -24.34 -16.89
C SER A 267 3.33 -23.30 -17.21
N PRO A 268 4.39 -23.20 -16.35
CA PRO A 268 5.52 -22.30 -16.61
C PRO A 268 6.20 -22.67 -17.93
N ASP A 269 6.83 -21.70 -18.58
CA ASP A 269 7.58 -21.89 -19.80
C ASP A 269 8.73 -22.90 -19.56
N PRO A 270 8.73 -24.06 -20.24
CA PRO A 270 9.73 -25.09 -20.00
C PRO A 270 11.15 -24.68 -20.42
N TRP A 271 11.29 -23.60 -21.17
CA TRP A 271 12.59 -23.06 -21.61
C TRP A 271 13.07 -21.91 -20.72
N ASN A 272 12.25 -21.47 -19.75
CA ASN A 272 12.59 -20.41 -18.81
C ASN A 272 12.72 -20.99 -17.38
N TRP A 273 13.95 -21.31 -16.97
CA TRP A 273 14.20 -21.90 -15.66
C TRP A 273 13.77 -21.00 -14.49
N LEU A 274 13.81 -19.66 -14.65
CA LEU A 274 13.32 -18.74 -13.63
C LEU A 274 11.80 -18.80 -13.49
N ASP A 275 11.08 -18.94 -14.60
CA ASP A 275 9.63 -19.11 -14.61
C ASP A 275 9.24 -20.43 -13.91
N ILE A 276 9.94 -21.52 -14.25
CA ILE A 276 9.75 -22.83 -13.60
C ILE A 276 10.01 -22.74 -12.09
N ALA A 277 11.17 -22.20 -11.71
CA ALA A 277 11.57 -22.13 -10.31
C ALA A 277 10.59 -21.28 -9.47
N ASN A 278 10.17 -20.12 -9.99
CA ASN A 278 9.23 -19.25 -9.31
C ASN A 278 7.83 -19.87 -9.22
N GLU A 279 7.22 -20.19 -10.35
CA GLU A 279 5.80 -20.55 -10.37
C GLU A 279 5.53 -21.92 -9.76
N THR A 280 6.45 -22.88 -9.87
CA THR A 280 6.31 -24.19 -9.22
C THR A 280 6.22 -24.05 -7.70
N GLN A 281 7.10 -23.26 -7.10
CA GLN A 281 7.09 -23.01 -5.65
C GLN A 281 5.87 -22.22 -5.20
N VAL A 282 5.49 -21.20 -5.98
CA VAL A 282 4.31 -20.38 -5.74
C VAL A 282 3.04 -21.23 -5.78
N LEU A 283 2.82 -21.97 -6.85
CA LEU A 283 1.64 -22.81 -7.04
C LEU A 283 1.49 -23.82 -5.89
N ALA A 284 2.56 -24.53 -5.57
CA ALA A 284 2.54 -25.51 -4.50
C ALA A 284 2.27 -24.84 -3.13
N GLY A 285 2.93 -23.73 -2.81
CA GLY A 285 2.70 -23.00 -1.56
C GLY A 285 1.30 -22.41 -1.45
N GLN A 286 0.75 -21.88 -2.54
CA GLN A 286 -0.63 -21.37 -2.56
C GLN A 286 -1.67 -22.49 -2.45
N ARG A 287 -1.44 -23.66 -3.06
CA ARG A 287 -2.29 -24.84 -2.87
C ARG A 287 -2.34 -25.29 -1.41
N GLU A 288 -1.20 -25.32 -0.73
CA GLU A 288 -1.13 -25.65 0.69
C GLU A 288 -1.85 -24.60 1.55
N PHE A 289 -1.64 -23.32 1.27
CA PHE A 289 -2.29 -22.23 1.97
C PHE A 289 -3.81 -22.24 1.79
N ARG A 290 -4.27 -22.42 0.55
CA ARG A 290 -5.70 -22.61 0.23
C ARG A 290 -6.30 -23.77 1.02
N ALA A 291 -5.61 -24.93 1.04
CA ALA A 291 -6.08 -26.10 1.78
C ALA A 291 -6.14 -25.82 3.29
N ALA A 292 -5.18 -25.08 3.84
CA ALA A 292 -5.19 -24.67 5.24
C ALA A 292 -6.33 -23.68 5.56
N LEU A 293 -6.59 -22.69 4.72
CA LEU A 293 -7.74 -21.79 4.83
C LEU A 293 -9.06 -22.57 4.80
N GLY A 294 -9.19 -23.55 3.89
CA GLY A 294 -10.37 -24.42 3.80
C GLY A 294 -10.59 -25.23 5.06
N ARG A 295 -9.54 -25.87 5.60
CA ARG A 295 -9.64 -26.62 6.88
C ARG A 295 -10.00 -25.73 8.06
N ALA A 296 -9.57 -24.47 8.04
CA ALA A 296 -9.92 -23.48 9.06
C ALA A 296 -11.32 -22.85 8.85
N GLY A 297 -12.05 -23.24 7.80
CA GLY A 297 -13.36 -22.67 7.48
C GLY A 297 -13.28 -21.19 7.06
N ILE A 298 -12.17 -20.74 6.48
CA ILE A 298 -11.96 -19.37 6.03
C ILE A 298 -12.29 -19.27 4.53
N PRO A 299 -13.34 -18.53 4.15
CA PRO A 299 -13.73 -18.36 2.75
C PRO A 299 -12.61 -17.66 1.94
N HIS A 300 -12.36 -18.16 0.74
CA HIS A 300 -11.37 -17.61 -0.17
C HIS A 300 -11.73 -17.91 -1.63
N GLU A 301 -11.24 -17.07 -2.54
CA GLU A 301 -11.27 -17.29 -3.97
C GLU A 301 -9.92 -17.83 -4.44
N TRP A 302 -9.96 -18.80 -5.35
CA TRP A 302 -8.76 -19.45 -5.88
C TRP A 302 -8.86 -19.63 -7.40
N ARG A 303 -7.77 -19.31 -8.11
CA ARG A 303 -7.64 -19.51 -9.55
C ARG A 303 -6.33 -20.20 -9.89
N GLU A 304 -6.40 -21.34 -10.53
CA GLU A 304 -5.29 -21.96 -11.27
C GLU A 304 -5.44 -21.61 -12.75
N LEU A 305 -4.40 -21.05 -13.35
CA LEU A 305 -4.49 -20.43 -14.67
C LEU A 305 -3.40 -20.98 -15.59
N PRO A 306 -3.67 -21.19 -16.88
CA PRO A 306 -2.63 -21.54 -17.84
C PRO A 306 -1.48 -20.51 -17.84
N GLY A 307 -0.26 -20.96 -18.16
CA GLY A 307 0.94 -20.14 -18.20
C GLY A 307 1.72 -20.11 -16.88
N GLY A 308 2.82 -19.39 -16.89
CA GLY A 308 3.79 -19.31 -15.81
C GLY A 308 3.68 -18.08 -14.94
N HIS A 309 4.84 -17.54 -14.56
CA HIS A 309 5.01 -16.48 -13.56
C HIS A 309 4.91 -15.08 -14.19
N PHE A 310 3.69 -14.60 -14.41
CA PHE A 310 3.43 -13.24 -14.91
C PHE A 310 2.14 -12.64 -14.36
N PHE A 311 2.05 -11.30 -14.37
CA PHE A 311 0.86 -10.59 -13.94
C PHE A 311 -0.22 -10.67 -15.02
N ARG A 312 -1.43 -11.12 -14.65
CA ARG A 312 -2.55 -11.35 -15.58
C ARG A 312 -3.56 -10.23 -15.47
N HIS A 313 -3.64 -9.41 -16.51
CA HIS A 313 -4.46 -8.20 -16.55
C HIS A 313 -5.97 -8.49 -16.44
N ASP A 314 -6.46 -9.51 -17.14
CA ASP A 314 -7.87 -9.92 -17.10
C ASP A 314 -8.29 -10.45 -15.73
N ILE A 315 -7.43 -11.23 -15.09
CA ILE A 315 -7.63 -11.75 -13.74
C ILE A 315 -7.57 -10.62 -12.71
N PHE A 316 -6.64 -9.68 -12.87
CA PHE A 316 -6.58 -8.49 -12.02
C PHE A 316 -7.86 -7.65 -12.10
N VAL A 317 -8.43 -7.46 -13.29
CA VAL A 317 -9.70 -6.72 -13.45
C VAL A 317 -10.86 -7.44 -12.77
N GLN A 318 -10.93 -8.77 -12.87
CA GLN A 318 -11.93 -9.56 -12.14
C GLN A 318 -11.76 -9.45 -10.63
N ASP A 319 -10.53 -9.57 -10.15
CA ASP A 319 -10.17 -9.43 -8.74
C ASP A 319 -10.50 -8.02 -8.21
N LEU A 320 -10.16 -6.98 -8.96
CA LEU A 320 -10.49 -5.58 -8.61
C LEU A 320 -12.01 -5.37 -8.45
N ASN A 321 -12.83 -5.99 -9.30
CA ASN A 321 -14.29 -5.94 -9.13
C ASN A 321 -14.73 -6.60 -7.82
N GLY A 322 -14.15 -7.73 -7.47
CA GLY A 322 -14.39 -8.40 -6.18
C GLY A 322 -13.94 -7.54 -4.98
N MET A 323 -12.78 -6.87 -5.07
CA MET A 323 -12.30 -5.92 -4.05
C MET A 323 -13.28 -4.76 -3.87
N LEU A 324 -13.71 -4.12 -4.97
CA LEU A 324 -14.65 -3.01 -4.94
C LEU A 324 -16.00 -3.41 -4.32
N GLY A 325 -16.42 -4.66 -4.51
CA GLY A 325 -17.62 -5.22 -3.85
C GLY A 325 -17.45 -5.35 -2.32
N ARG A 326 -16.23 -5.46 -1.81
CA ARG A 326 -15.90 -5.59 -0.39
C ARG A 326 -15.59 -4.26 0.29
N LEU A 327 -14.99 -3.34 -0.45
CA LEU A 327 -14.57 -2.03 0.03
C LEU A 327 -15.74 -1.09 0.24
N ARG A 328 -15.59 -0.12 1.14
CA ARG A 328 -16.50 1.01 1.27
C ARG A 328 -16.59 1.77 -0.05
N ARG A 329 -17.79 2.06 -0.51
CA ARG A 329 -18.01 2.80 -1.77
C ARG A 329 -17.62 4.27 -1.61
N ALA A 330 -17.08 4.85 -2.67
CA ALA A 330 -16.78 6.28 -2.73
C ALA A 330 -18.03 7.12 -2.44
N GLY A 331 -17.85 8.18 -1.65
CA GLY A 331 -18.97 9.05 -1.24
C GLY A 331 -18.47 10.32 -0.57
#